data_ead5afbf697213978ac0033daeb89f90
#
_entry.id   ead5afbf697213978ac0033daeb89f90
#
_cell.length_a   1.000
_cell.length_b   1.000
_cell.length_c   1.000
_cell.angle_alpha   90.00
_cell.angle_beta   90.00
_cell.angle_gamma   90.00
#
_symmetry.space_group_name_H-M   'P 1'
#
loop_
_entity.id
_entity.type
_entity.pdbx_description
1 polymer ?
#
loop_
_entity_poly.entity_id
_entity_poly.type
_entity_poly.pdbx_seq_one_letter_code
_entity_poly.pdbx_strand_id
1 'polypeptide(L)'
;MKNLTNINIIKELLEKYGFKFSKSLGQNFLINPSVCPKIAELGKAEEGYGILEIGTGFGTLTAELAKRADKVTAVEIDSRLLPVLEETLSDFNNINVINDDIMKVNIKELIDREFSGMKKAVCANLPYYITSPVIMYLLESEIDVDAITVMVQKEAAQRLCAEVGTREAGAITAAVRYYGEAEMLFQVSRGSFMPAPNVDSAVIQIRPADTIKQLVEDKDIFFKVIKSGFSQRRKTMANSLSSLLGVSKENLYNIFDEMGITRTVRIEQLSIEQLAEFSNILKSLM
;
A
#
# COMPACT_ATOMS: atom_id res chain seq x y z
N MET A 1 -0.51 24.50 -19.31
CA MET A 1 -0.21 23.17 -18.70
C MET A 1 -0.15 22.10 -19.78
N LYS A 2 0.92 21.26 -19.80
CA LYS A 2 1.05 20.16 -20.78
C LYS A 2 0.07 19.03 -20.46
N ASN A 3 -0.48 18.40 -21.52
CA ASN A 3 -1.29 17.20 -21.35
C ASN A 3 -0.38 15.97 -21.21
N LEU A 4 -0.03 15.61 -19.97
CA LEU A 4 0.90 14.52 -19.63
C LEU A 4 0.35 13.11 -19.89
N THR A 5 -0.90 12.98 -20.38
CA THR A 5 -1.47 11.71 -20.86
C THR A 5 -1.39 11.57 -22.38
N ASN A 6 -0.96 12.61 -23.09
CA ASN A 6 -0.78 12.57 -24.55
C ASN A 6 0.55 11.87 -24.90
N ILE A 7 0.45 10.77 -25.62
CA ILE A 7 1.62 9.94 -26.02
C ILE A 7 2.67 10.75 -26.81
N ASN A 8 2.26 11.72 -27.64
CA ASN A 8 3.20 12.52 -28.40
C ASN A 8 4.00 13.44 -27.48
N ILE A 9 3.35 14.09 -26.52
CA ILE A 9 4.02 14.92 -25.51
C ILE A 9 4.98 14.08 -24.65
N ILE A 10 4.57 12.87 -24.26
CA ILE A 10 5.47 11.96 -23.53
C ILE A 10 6.70 11.61 -24.39
N LYS A 11 6.52 11.28 -25.66
CA LYS A 11 7.64 10.98 -26.57
C LYS A 11 8.58 12.18 -26.74
N GLU A 12 8.04 13.39 -26.89
CA GLU A 12 8.84 14.62 -26.95
C GLU A 12 9.67 14.83 -25.67
N LEU A 13 9.08 14.59 -24.48
CA LEU A 13 9.80 14.65 -23.22
C LEU A 13 10.89 13.58 -23.12
N LEU A 14 10.58 12.34 -23.52
CA LEU A 14 11.56 11.25 -23.56
C LEU A 14 12.77 11.60 -24.44
N GLU A 15 12.52 12.14 -25.63
CA GLU A 15 13.57 12.53 -26.57
C GLU A 15 14.35 13.73 -26.04
N LYS A 16 13.67 14.78 -25.60
CA LYS A 16 14.29 16.03 -25.09
C LYS A 16 15.26 15.77 -23.95
N TYR A 17 14.88 14.89 -23.00
CA TYR A 17 15.69 14.59 -21.83
C TYR A 17 16.55 13.32 -21.98
N GLY A 18 16.54 12.69 -23.15
CA GLY A 18 17.26 11.43 -23.37
C GLY A 18 16.82 10.31 -22.44
N PHE A 19 15.56 10.36 -21.94
CA PHE A 19 15.05 9.45 -20.91
C PHE A 19 14.71 8.09 -21.52
N LYS A 20 15.20 7.04 -20.87
CA LYS A 20 14.85 5.65 -21.20
C LYS A 20 14.18 4.99 -19.99
N PHE A 21 13.08 4.29 -20.24
CA PHE A 21 12.36 3.53 -19.19
C PHE A 21 13.29 2.54 -18.49
N SER A 22 13.28 2.59 -17.18
CA SER A 22 14.03 1.64 -16.34
C SER A 22 13.16 0.45 -15.99
N LYS A 23 13.52 -0.73 -16.51
CA LYS A 23 12.84 -1.99 -16.14
C LYS A 23 13.05 -2.33 -14.67
N SER A 24 14.22 -2.00 -14.10
CA SER A 24 14.53 -2.23 -12.69
C SER A 24 13.68 -1.36 -11.75
N LEU A 25 13.23 -0.19 -12.20
CA LEU A 25 12.32 0.68 -11.45
C LEU A 25 10.84 0.40 -11.76
N GLY A 26 10.53 -0.57 -12.61
CA GLY A 26 9.16 -0.97 -12.93
C GLY A 26 8.30 0.17 -13.51
N GLN A 27 8.92 1.11 -14.25
CA GLN A 27 8.26 2.32 -14.74
C GLN A 27 7.19 2.03 -15.79
N ASN A 28 5.94 2.32 -15.47
CA ASN A 28 4.77 2.29 -16.35
C ASN A 28 4.02 3.60 -16.16
N PHE A 29 4.07 4.49 -17.15
CA PHE A 29 3.47 5.82 -17.06
C PHE A 29 2.01 5.81 -17.54
N LEU A 30 1.13 6.47 -16.82
CA LEU A 30 -0.28 6.59 -17.16
C LEU A 30 -0.48 7.49 -18.38
N ILE A 31 -1.18 6.94 -19.37
CA ILE A 31 -1.58 7.65 -20.61
C ILE A 31 -3.10 7.77 -20.73
N ASN A 32 -3.87 7.20 -19.82
CA ASN A 32 -5.31 7.34 -19.80
C ASN A 32 -5.70 8.59 -18.98
N PRO A 33 -6.35 9.59 -19.61
CA PRO A 33 -6.62 10.89 -18.97
C PRO A 33 -7.66 10.83 -17.85
N SER A 34 -8.43 9.75 -17.73
CA SER A 34 -9.48 9.63 -16.69
C SER A 34 -8.99 9.04 -15.38
N VAL A 35 -7.80 8.42 -15.36
CA VAL A 35 -7.33 7.65 -14.21
C VAL A 35 -6.80 8.56 -13.10
N CYS A 36 -5.85 9.45 -13.41
CA CYS A 36 -5.25 10.33 -12.39
C CYS A 36 -6.26 11.28 -11.74
N PRO A 37 -7.20 11.94 -12.49
CA PRO A 37 -8.24 12.74 -11.87
C PRO A 37 -9.10 11.95 -10.88
N LYS A 38 -9.44 10.70 -11.22
CA LYS A 38 -10.24 9.83 -10.36
C LYS A 38 -9.47 9.36 -9.11
N ILE A 39 -8.16 9.07 -9.25
CA ILE A 39 -7.30 8.79 -8.10
C ILE A 39 -7.24 9.99 -7.16
N ALA A 40 -7.03 11.20 -7.70
CA ALA A 40 -6.94 12.42 -6.92
C ALA A 40 -8.24 12.70 -6.14
N GLU A 41 -9.39 12.59 -6.81
CA GLU A 41 -10.72 12.78 -6.22
C GLU A 41 -10.96 11.78 -5.06
N LEU A 42 -10.79 10.48 -5.33
CA LEU A 42 -11.03 9.43 -4.33
C LEU A 42 -9.92 9.38 -3.27
N GLY A 43 -8.73 9.89 -3.57
CA GLY A 43 -7.55 9.94 -2.72
C GLY A 43 -7.50 11.15 -1.77
N LYS A 44 -8.63 11.86 -1.58
CA LYS A 44 -8.72 13.00 -0.67
C LYS A 44 -7.91 14.23 -1.09
N ALA A 45 -7.62 14.39 -2.40
CA ALA A 45 -7.06 15.64 -2.89
C ALA A 45 -8.19 16.69 -2.97
N GLU A 46 -8.32 17.47 -1.92
CA GLU A 46 -9.32 18.54 -1.77
C GLU A 46 -8.75 19.66 -0.88
N GLU A 47 -9.45 20.78 -0.78
CA GLU A 47 -9.09 21.91 0.07
C GLU A 47 -8.93 21.47 1.54
N GLY A 48 -7.89 21.96 2.21
CA GLY A 48 -7.50 21.58 3.56
C GLY A 48 -6.60 20.36 3.66
N TYR A 49 -6.26 19.69 2.53
CA TYR A 49 -5.40 18.51 2.54
C TYR A 49 -3.99 18.80 2.05
N GLY A 50 -3.02 18.17 2.77
CA GLY A 50 -1.67 17.89 2.28
C GLY A 50 -1.57 16.43 1.80
N ILE A 51 -1.09 16.26 0.57
CA ILE A 51 -0.98 14.92 -0.06
C ILE A 51 0.48 14.52 -0.20
N LEU A 52 0.84 13.37 0.38
CA LEU A 52 2.11 12.71 0.08
C LEU A 52 1.93 11.83 -1.16
N GLU A 53 2.69 12.09 -2.22
CA GLU A 53 2.77 11.22 -3.39
C GLU A 53 4.06 10.38 -3.36
N ILE A 54 3.95 9.10 -3.75
CA ILE A 54 5.10 8.21 -3.85
C ILE A 54 5.27 7.77 -5.31
N GLY A 55 6.40 8.21 -5.92
CA GLY A 55 6.70 7.96 -7.31
C GLY A 55 5.91 8.85 -8.27
N THR A 56 6.52 9.94 -8.71
CA THR A 56 5.86 10.96 -9.54
C THR A 56 5.73 10.58 -11.01
N GLY A 57 6.67 9.75 -11.50
CA GLY A 57 6.84 9.59 -12.96
C GLY A 57 7.04 10.93 -13.65
N PHE A 58 6.25 11.22 -14.68
CA PHE A 58 6.30 12.53 -15.38
C PHE A 58 5.44 13.62 -14.72
N GLY A 59 4.92 13.38 -13.50
CA GLY A 59 4.08 14.33 -12.77
C GLY A 59 2.60 14.27 -13.14
N THR A 60 2.14 13.19 -13.79
CA THR A 60 0.74 13.09 -14.26
C THR A 60 -0.25 13.07 -13.08
N LEU A 61 0.01 12.25 -12.07
CA LEU A 61 -0.80 12.21 -10.85
C LEU A 61 -0.52 13.44 -9.98
N THR A 62 0.74 13.84 -9.83
CA THR A 62 1.17 15.03 -9.08
C THR A 62 0.38 16.27 -9.50
N ALA A 63 0.26 16.51 -10.82
CA ALA A 63 -0.50 17.65 -11.36
C ALA A 63 -1.99 17.59 -11.01
N GLU A 64 -2.60 16.40 -11.02
CA GLU A 64 -4.02 16.24 -10.66
C GLU A 64 -4.26 16.40 -9.15
N LEU A 65 -3.32 15.98 -8.32
CA LEU A 65 -3.34 16.22 -6.89
C LEU A 65 -3.21 17.72 -6.58
N ALA A 66 -2.23 18.38 -7.19
CA ALA A 66 -1.93 19.79 -6.97
C ALA A 66 -3.05 20.76 -7.43
N LYS A 67 -3.88 20.36 -8.38
CA LYS A 67 -5.08 21.14 -8.79
C LYS A 67 -6.16 21.21 -7.71
N ARG A 68 -6.14 20.30 -6.74
CA ARG A 68 -7.22 20.07 -5.78
C ARG A 68 -6.80 20.27 -4.33
N ALA A 69 -5.61 19.81 -3.98
CA ALA A 69 -5.08 19.86 -2.62
C ALA A 69 -4.34 21.18 -2.35
N ASP A 70 -4.25 21.58 -1.11
CA ASP A 70 -3.51 22.79 -0.71
C ASP A 70 -2.00 22.60 -0.88
N LYS A 71 -1.50 21.39 -0.65
CA LYS A 71 -0.07 21.08 -0.78
C LYS A 71 0.13 19.63 -1.24
N VAL A 72 1.11 19.43 -2.12
CA VAL A 72 1.59 18.11 -2.52
C VAL A 72 3.08 18.01 -2.23
N THR A 73 3.48 16.99 -1.49
CA THR A 73 4.89 16.61 -1.35
C THR A 73 5.08 15.26 -1.99
N ALA A 74 5.99 15.18 -2.96
CA ALA A 74 6.22 13.99 -3.75
C ALA A 74 7.64 13.45 -3.53
N VAL A 75 7.77 12.14 -3.30
CA VAL A 75 9.06 11.46 -3.16
C VAL A 75 9.34 10.66 -4.42
N GLU A 76 10.43 10.98 -5.13
CA GLU A 76 10.84 10.33 -6.38
C GLU A 76 12.27 9.81 -6.28
N ILE A 77 12.46 8.52 -6.56
CA ILE A 77 13.77 7.87 -6.46
C ILE A 77 14.65 8.13 -7.71
N ASP A 78 14.04 8.31 -8.86
CA ASP A 78 14.76 8.48 -10.14
C ASP A 78 15.15 9.94 -10.38
N SER A 79 16.38 10.30 -10.01
CA SER A 79 16.88 11.67 -10.20
C SER A 79 16.84 12.18 -11.64
N ARG A 80 16.77 11.29 -12.65
CA ARG A 80 16.66 11.67 -14.06
C ARG A 80 15.31 12.30 -14.38
N LEU A 81 14.31 12.10 -13.53
CA LEU A 81 12.98 12.71 -13.67
C LEU A 81 12.93 14.15 -13.16
N LEU A 82 13.86 14.58 -12.31
CA LEU A 82 13.81 15.93 -11.71
C LEU A 82 13.75 17.05 -12.74
N PRO A 83 14.61 17.08 -13.80
CA PRO A 83 14.50 18.12 -14.82
C PRO A 83 13.19 18.06 -15.63
N VAL A 84 12.62 16.86 -15.77
CA VAL A 84 11.31 16.67 -16.42
C VAL A 84 10.21 17.27 -15.55
N LEU A 85 10.24 16.99 -14.24
CA LEU A 85 9.27 17.47 -13.27
C LEU A 85 9.31 19.00 -13.12
N GLU A 86 10.49 19.62 -13.14
CA GLU A 86 10.63 21.07 -13.17
C GLU A 86 9.89 21.71 -14.35
N GLU A 87 9.91 21.07 -15.52
CA GLU A 87 9.18 21.56 -16.70
C GLU A 87 7.69 21.23 -16.65
N THR A 88 7.34 19.99 -16.28
CA THR A 88 5.94 19.51 -16.37
C THR A 88 5.05 20.07 -15.27
N LEU A 89 5.62 20.42 -14.13
CA LEU A 89 4.94 20.94 -12.95
C LEU A 89 5.16 22.44 -12.72
N SER A 90 5.81 23.15 -13.66
CA SER A 90 6.17 24.59 -13.54
C SER A 90 4.98 25.53 -13.33
N ASP A 91 3.76 25.10 -13.71
CA ASP A 91 2.53 25.90 -13.54
C ASP A 91 1.99 25.86 -12.08
N PHE A 92 2.57 25.02 -11.21
CA PHE A 92 2.12 24.86 -9.83
C PHE A 92 3.11 25.45 -8.83
N ASN A 93 2.60 26.04 -7.76
CA ASN A 93 3.39 26.63 -6.66
C ASN A 93 3.20 25.91 -5.31
N ASN A 94 2.37 24.86 -5.29
CA ASN A 94 2.03 24.08 -4.11
C ASN A 94 2.62 22.66 -4.12
N ILE A 95 3.67 22.43 -4.93
CA ILE A 95 4.34 21.13 -5.05
C ILE A 95 5.76 21.22 -4.49
N ASN A 96 6.13 20.24 -3.67
CA ASN A 96 7.50 20.00 -3.23
C ASN A 96 7.94 18.60 -3.68
N VAL A 97 9.01 18.51 -4.50
CA VAL A 97 9.56 17.22 -4.96
C VAL A 97 10.85 16.93 -4.20
N ILE A 98 10.90 15.76 -3.56
CA ILE A 98 12.06 15.26 -2.80
C ILE A 98 12.64 14.08 -3.56
N ASN A 99 13.93 14.17 -3.93
CA ASN A 99 14.63 13.06 -4.56
C ASN A 99 15.23 12.15 -3.50
N ASP A 100 14.52 11.09 -3.16
CA ASP A 100 14.96 10.08 -2.20
C ASP A 100 14.25 8.73 -2.41
N ASP A 101 14.73 7.71 -1.72
CA ASP A 101 14.08 6.40 -1.63
C ASP A 101 13.04 6.41 -0.50
N ILE A 102 11.76 6.25 -0.83
CA ILE A 102 10.67 6.24 0.15
C ILE A 102 10.91 5.28 1.30
N MET A 103 11.60 4.17 1.07
CA MET A 103 11.92 3.17 2.10
C MET A 103 12.99 3.65 3.10
N LYS A 104 13.64 4.79 2.83
CA LYS A 104 14.67 5.39 3.70
C LYS A 104 14.23 6.70 4.34
N VAL A 105 13.17 7.31 3.82
CA VAL A 105 12.61 8.56 4.34
C VAL A 105 11.87 8.28 5.65
N ASN A 106 12.13 9.05 6.70
CA ASN A 106 11.28 9.06 7.89
C ASN A 106 9.93 9.70 7.54
N ILE A 107 8.97 8.85 7.11
CA ILE A 107 7.67 9.31 6.60
C ILE A 107 6.90 10.10 7.64
N LYS A 108 6.93 9.69 8.90
CA LYS A 108 6.20 10.37 9.97
C LYS A 108 6.70 11.80 10.14
N GLU A 109 8.01 11.97 10.25
CA GLU A 109 8.63 13.29 10.36
C GLU A 109 8.38 14.14 9.11
N LEU A 110 8.43 13.52 7.91
CA LEU A 110 8.16 14.20 6.66
C LEU A 110 6.73 14.75 6.62
N ILE A 111 5.73 13.91 6.92
CA ILE A 111 4.32 14.28 6.92
C ILE A 111 4.02 15.36 7.95
N ASP A 112 4.57 15.24 9.17
CA ASP A 112 4.34 16.19 10.24
C ASP A 112 4.96 17.56 9.91
N ARG A 113 6.14 17.59 9.28
CA ARG A 113 6.79 18.82 8.84
C ARG A 113 6.08 19.48 7.66
N GLU A 114 5.77 18.69 6.63
CA GLU A 114 5.24 19.23 5.37
C GLU A 114 3.77 19.62 5.46
N PHE A 115 2.98 18.96 6.31
CA PHE A 115 1.51 19.12 6.35
C PHE A 115 1.01 19.52 7.75
N SER A 116 1.80 20.30 8.47
CA SER A 116 1.40 20.81 9.79
C SER A 116 0.09 21.61 9.70
N GLY A 117 -0.91 21.24 10.51
CA GLY A 117 -2.21 21.91 10.55
C GLY A 117 -3.17 21.53 9.40
N MET A 118 -2.78 20.64 8.49
CA MET A 118 -3.63 20.14 7.38
C MET A 118 -4.14 18.73 7.71
N LYS A 119 -5.27 18.35 7.09
CA LYS A 119 -5.63 16.95 6.91
C LYS A 119 -4.61 16.30 5.97
N LYS A 120 -4.41 15.01 6.07
CA LYS A 120 -3.31 14.33 5.40
C LYS A 120 -3.80 13.08 4.70
N ALA A 121 -3.32 12.83 3.47
CA ALA A 121 -3.54 11.58 2.77
C ALA A 121 -2.31 11.18 1.94
N VAL A 122 -2.25 9.92 1.55
CA VAL A 122 -1.20 9.38 0.68
C VAL A 122 -1.82 8.93 -0.63
N CYS A 123 -1.22 9.31 -1.75
CA CYS A 123 -1.58 8.82 -3.08
C CYS A 123 -0.35 8.26 -3.80
N ALA A 124 -0.50 7.15 -4.52
CA ALA A 124 0.61 6.61 -5.30
C ALA A 124 0.17 5.75 -6.49
N ASN A 125 0.96 5.81 -7.56
CA ASN A 125 1.00 4.80 -8.60
C ASN A 125 2.24 3.94 -8.38
N LEU A 126 2.14 2.90 -7.53
CA LEU A 126 3.31 2.16 -7.07
C LEU A 126 3.87 1.22 -8.14
N PRO A 127 5.22 1.18 -8.30
CA PRO A 127 5.86 0.11 -9.03
C PRO A 127 5.51 -1.25 -8.41
N TYR A 128 5.17 -2.23 -9.27
CA TYR A 128 4.60 -3.50 -8.80
C TYR A 128 5.53 -4.31 -7.89
N TYR A 129 6.84 -4.22 -8.08
CA TYR A 129 7.83 -4.99 -7.31
C TYR A 129 8.00 -4.50 -5.87
N ILE A 130 7.59 -3.25 -5.55
CA ILE A 130 7.69 -2.69 -4.20
C ILE A 130 6.33 -2.45 -3.53
N THR A 131 5.23 -2.85 -4.16
CA THR A 131 3.87 -2.61 -3.66
C THR A 131 3.71 -3.02 -2.19
N SER A 132 3.98 -4.28 -1.86
CA SER A 132 3.79 -4.78 -0.49
C SER A 132 4.76 -4.15 0.51
N PRO A 133 6.07 -4.03 0.24
CA PRO A 133 6.98 -3.31 1.12
C PRO A 133 6.56 -1.87 1.42
N VAL A 134 6.16 -1.10 0.41
CA VAL A 134 5.76 0.30 0.61
C VAL A 134 4.47 0.41 1.42
N ILE A 135 3.45 -0.41 1.10
CA ILE A 135 2.19 -0.41 1.87
C ILE A 135 2.46 -0.77 3.34
N MET A 136 3.26 -1.81 3.59
CA MET A 136 3.60 -2.19 4.96
C MET A 136 4.39 -1.10 5.68
N TYR A 137 5.36 -0.47 5.00
CA TYR A 137 6.13 0.63 5.58
C TYR A 137 5.24 1.83 5.97
N LEU A 138 4.28 2.20 5.12
CA LEU A 138 3.29 3.24 5.44
C LEU A 138 2.46 2.89 6.68
N LEU A 139 1.96 1.66 6.76
CA LEU A 139 1.11 1.19 7.85
C LEU A 139 1.89 1.02 9.17
N GLU A 140 3.10 0.47 9.11
CA GLU A 140 3.96 0.26 10.28
C GLU A 140 4.52 1.57 10.85
N SER A 141 4.64 2.61 10.02
CA SER A 141 5.07 3.95 10.45
C SER A 141 3.99 4.68 11.26
N GLU A 142 2.78 4.14 11.34
CA GLU A 142 1.65 4.68 12.11
C GLU A 142 1.46 6.19 11.89
N ILE A 143 1.50 6.57 10.60
CA ILE A 143 1.28 7.95 10.18
C ILE A 143 -0.18 8.35 10.38
N ASP A 144 -0.39 9.58 10.83
CA ASP A 144 -1.71 10.18 10.98
C ASP A 144 -2.22 10.66 9.62
N VAL A 145 -2.97 9.80 8.90
CA VAL A 145 -3.56 10.09 7.59
C VAL A 145 -4.98 9.53 7.49
N ASP A 146 -5.87 10.23 6.78
CA ASP A 146 -7.25 9.82 6.59
C ASP A 146 -7.37 8.64 5.60
N ALA A 147 -6.47 8.57 4.63
CA ALA A 147 -6.47 7.53 3.60
C ALA A 147 -5.10 7.32 2.94
N ILE A 148 -4.85 6.09 2.52
CA ILE A 148 -3.74 5.67 1.66
C ILE A 148 -4.35 5.10 0.39
N THR A 149 -4.31 5.86 -0.72
CA THR A 149 -4.91 5.47 -2.00
C THR A 149 -3.81 5.12 -2.99
N VAL A 150 -3.74 3.86 -3.39
CA VAL A 150 -2.64 3.35 -4.21
C VAL A 150 -3.14 2.54 -5.39
N MET A 151 -2.48 2.70 -6.53
CA MET A 151 -2.66 1.84 -7.68
C MET A 151 -1.62 0.72 -7.67
N VAL A 152 -2.10 -0.51 -7.80
CA VAL A 152 -1.31 -1.74 -7.69
C VAL A 152 -1.75 -2.75 -8.75
N GLN A 153 -1.05 -3.87 -8.91
CA GLN A 153 -1.54 -4.98 -9.76
C GLN A 153 -2.88 -5.49 -9.24
N LYS A 154 -3.79 -5.86 -10.17
CA LYS A 154 -5.13 -6.35 -9.82
C LYS A 154 -5.10 -7.54 -8.85
N GLU A 155 -4.20 -8.49 -9.03
CA GLU A 155 -4.06 -9.64 -8.12
C GLU A 155 -3.60 -9.19 -6.72
N ALA A 156 -2.67 -8.24 -6.64
CA ALA A 156 -2.25 -7.66 -5.36
C ALA A 156 -3.40 -6.92 -4.67
N ALA A 157 -4.19 -6.14 -5.44
CA ALA A 157 -5.38 -5.46 -4.92
C ALA A 157 -6.40 -6.47 -4.36
N GLN A 158 -6.69 -7.55 -5.09
CA GLN A 158 -7.58 -8.61 -4.63
C GLN A 158 -7.13 -9.22 -3.30
N ARG A 159 -5.82 -9.44 -3.16
CA ARG A 159 -5.24 -10.01 -1.94
C ARG A 159 -5.22 -9.01 -0.77
N LEU A 160 -4.92 -7.74 -1.04
CA LEU A 160 -4.91 -6.68 -0.01
C LEU A 160 -6.32 -6.39 0.52
N CYS A 161 -7.33 -6.45 -0.34
CA CYS A 161 -8.73 -6.17 -0.01
C CYS A 161 -9.55 -7.42 0.31
N ALA A 162 -8.94 -8.61 0.32
CA ALA A 162 -9.64 -9.85 0.67
C ALA A 162 -10.14 -9.83 2.12
N GLU A 163 -11.19 -10.57 2.38
CA GLU A 163 -11.65 -10.83 3.75
C GLU A 163 -10.78 -11.91 4.39
N VAL A 164 -10.30 -11.66 5.62
CA VAL A 164 -9.56 -12.66 6.40
C VAL A 164 -10.52 -13.79 6.78
N GLY A 165 -10.09 -15.04 6.65
CA GLY A 165 -10.98 -16.20 6.76
C GLY A 165 -11.39 -16.77 5.40
N THR A 166 -10.91 -16.19 4.30
CA THR A 166 -11.17 -16.66 2.95
C THR A 166 -9.91 -17.21 2.27
N ARG A 167 -10.11 -17.96 1.19
CA ARG A 167 -9.01 -18.56 0.42
C ARG A 167 -8.08 -17.53 -0.22
N GLU A 168 -8.59 -16.37 -0.54
CA GLU A 168 -7.87 -15.24 -1.16
C GLU A 168 -6.94 -14.54 -0.17
N ALA A 169 -7.24 -14.63 1.14
CA ALA A 169 -6.45 -14.01 2.19
C ALA A 169 -5.02 -14.56 2.26
N GLY A 170 -4.11 -13.70 2.66
CA GLY A 170 -2.71 -14.01 2.92
C GLY A 170 -2.18 -13.23 4.12
N ALA A 171 -0.90 -13.40 4.43
CA ALA A 171 -0.27 -12.65 5.52
C ALA A 171 -0.43 -11.14 5.36
N ILE A 172 -0.31 -10.64 4.12
CA ILE A 172 -0.48 -9.20 3.84
C ILE A 172 -1.92 -8.73 4.08
N THR A 173 -2.92 -9.58 3.80
CA THR A 173 -4.34 -9.28 4.07
C THR A 173 -4.56 -9.07 5.57
N ALA A 174 -4.09 -10.02 6.39
CA ALA A 174 -4.21 -9.93 7.85
C ALA A 174 -3.43 -8.74 8.41
N ALA A 175 -2.24 -8.44 7.84
CA ALA A 175 -1.45 -7.29 8.24
C ALA A 175 -2.18 -5.96 7.92
N VAL A 176 -2.75 -5.81 6.74
CA VAL A 176 -3.53 -4.62 6.37
C VAL A 176 -4.74 -4.47 7.30
N ARG A 177 -5.47 -5.56 7.57
CA ARG A 177 -6.64 -5.53 8.48
C ARG A 177 -6.30 -5.16 9.92
N TYR A 178 -5.09 -5.50 10.38
CA TYR A 178 -4.61 -5.05 11.68
C TYR A 178 -4.50 -3.53 11.77
N TYR A 179 -4.04 -2.86 10.70
CA TYR A 179 -3.83 -1.42 10.67
C TYR A 179 -5.01 -0.61 10.14
N GLY A 180 -5.97 -1.24 9.45
CA GLY A 180 -7.07 -0.51 8.85
C GLY A 180 -7.98 -1.36 7.97
N GLU A 181 -8.80 -0.68 7.19
CA GLU A 181 -9.74 -1.27 6.25
C GLU A 181 -9.33 -0.96 4.81
N ALA A 182 -9.26 -2.00 3.98
CA ALA A 182 -8.92 -1.86 2.57
C ALA A 182 -10.11 -2.16 1.67
N GLU A 183 -10.32 -1.32 0.67
CA GLU A 183 -11.34 -1.53 -0.37
C GLU A 183 -10.78 -1.28 -1.77
N MET A 184 -11.30 -2.01 -2.75
CA MET A 184 -10.99 -1.79 -4.16
C MET A 184 -11.94 -0.74 -4.72
N LEU A 185 -11.41 0.41 -5.17
CA LEU A 185 -12.18 1.51 -5.69
C LEU A 185 -12.57 1.31 -7.16
N PHE A 186 -11.59 0.97 -8.02
CA PHE A 186 -11.83 0.69 -9.45
C PHE A 186 -10.65 -0.03 -10.09
N GLN A 187 -10.93 -0.64 -11.25
CA GLN A 187 -9.91 -1.33 -12.06
C GLN A 187 -9.37 -0.42 -13.17
N VAL A 188 -8.10 -0.64 -13.55
CA VAL A 188 -7.40 0.10 -14.60
C VAL A 188 -6.79 -0.90 -15.58
N SER A 189 -7.23 -0.84 -16.83
CA SER A 189 -6.70 -1.71 -17.90
C SER A 189 -5.22 -1.44 -18.14
N ARG A 190 -4.46 -2.49 -18.41
CA ARG A 190 -3.04 -2.41 -18.82
C ARG A 190 -2.80 -1.50 -20.04
N GLY A 191 -3.80 -1.33 -20.91
CA GLY A 191 -3.75 -0.39 -22.04
C GLY A 191 -3.73 1.09 -21.63
N SER A 192 -3.94 1.40 -20.34
CA SER A 192 -3.85 2.75 -19.79
C SER A 192 -2.41 3.22 -19.53
N PHE A 193 -1.40 2.40 -19.84
CA PHE A 193 0.01 2.67 -19.51
C PHE A 193 0.95 2.62 -20.74
N MET A 194 2.05 3.34 -20.64
CA MET A 194 3.19 3.27 -21.57
C MET A 194 4.52 3.18 -20.78
N PRO A 195 5.31 2.10 -20.96
CA PRO A 195 4.96 0.86 -21.64
C PRO A 195 3.79 0.15 -20.95
N ALA A 196 3.02 -0.67 -21.69
CA ALA A 196 1.93 -1.43 -21.10
C ALA A 196 2.47 -2.57 -20.22
N PRO A 197 1.98 -2.73 -18.97
CA PRO A 197 2.35 -3.86 -18.13
C PRO A 197 1.70 -5.16 -18.62
N ASN A 198 2.14 -6.30 -18.07
CA ASN A 198 1.61 -7.62 -18.45
C ASN A 198 0.20 -7.89 -17.90
N VAL A 199 -0.20 -7.19 -16.85
CA VAL A 199 -1.47 -7.41 -16.12
C VAL A 199 -2.21 -6.11 -15.89
N ASP A 200 -3.52 -6.18 -15.67
CA ASP A 200 -4.32 -5.05 -15.28
C ASP A 200 -3.96 -4.58 -13.85
N SER A 201 -4.29 -3.34 -13.57
CA SER A 201 -4.14 -2.71 -12.26
C SER A 201 -5.50 -2.52 -11.59
N ALA A 202 -5.47 -2.18 -10.32
CA ALA A 202 -6.61 -1.64 -9.61
C ALA A 202 -6.14 -0.57 -8.63
N VAL A 203 -7.01 0.39 -8.37
CA VAL A 203 -6.83 1.39 -7.32
C VAL A 203 -7.55 0.89 -6.08
N ILE A 204 -6.83 0.87 -4.98
CA ILE A 204 -7.34 0.54 -3.65
C ILE A 204 -7.20 1.72 -2.72
N GLN A 205 -8.01 1.76 -1.69
CA GLN A 205 -7.87 2.68 -0.58
C GLN A 205 -7.78 1.91 0.73
N ILE A 206 -6.83 2.28 1.58
CA ILE A 206 -6.70 1.78 2.95
C ILE A 206 -7.00 2.96 3.87
N ARG A 207 -7.99 2.79 4.74
CA ARG A 207 -8.31 3.75 5.81
C ARG A 207 -7.77 3.21 7.12
N PRO A 208 -6.80 3.90 7.77
CA PRO A 208 -6.31 3.50 9.07
C PRO A 208 -7.44 3.38 10.09
N ALA A 209 -7.41 2.33 10.90
CA ALA A 209 -8.38 2.06 11.96
C ALA A 209 -7.74 1.20 13.04
N ASP A 210 -8.14 1.42 14.28
CA ASP A 210 -7.57 0.71 15.43
C ASP A 210 -8.44 -0.47 15.91
N THR A 211 -9.48 -0.83 15.16
CA THR A 211 -10.46 -1.86 15.55
C THR A 211 -9.79 -3.18 15.95
N ILE A 212 -8.86 -3.68 15.12
CA ILE A 212 -8.16 -4.94 15.41
C ILE A 212 -6.98 -4.72 16.37
N LYS A 213 -6.31 -3.58 16.30
CA LYS A 213 -5.24 -3.24 17.26
C LYS A 213 -5.72 -3.31 18.71
N GLN A 214 -6.95 -2.84 18.96
CA GLN A 214 -7.55 -2.87 20.31
C GLN A 214 -7.85 -4.28 20.82
N LEU A 215 -7.98 -5.27 19.94
CA LEU A 215 -8.21 -6.67 20.29
C LEU A 215 -6.90 -7.44 20.55
N VAL A 216 -5.77 -6.94 20.06
CA VAL A 216 -4.46 -7.60 20.11
C VAL A 216 -3.65 -7.08 21.28
N GLU A 217 -3.33 -7.94 22.24
CA GLU A 217 -2.53 -7.58 23.43
C GLU A 217 -1.03 -7.46 23.13
N ASP A 218 -0.52 -8.25 22.17
CA ASP A 218 0.89 -8.28 21.81
C ASP A 218 1.03 -8.35 20.28
N LYS A 219 1.44 -7.22 19.69
CA LYS A 219 1.65 -7.06 18.26
C LYS A 219 2.65 -8.06 17.68
N ASP A 220 3.76 -8.29 18.39
CA ASP A 220 4.85 -9.15 17.90
C ASP A 220 4.40 -10.62 17.84
N ILE A 221 3.68 -11.07 18.85
CA ILE A 221 3.12 -12.44 18.88
C ILE A 221 2.07 -12.58 17.78
N PHE A 222 1.17 -11.62 17.63
CA PHE A 222 0.17 -11.62 16.57
C PHE A 222 0.82 -11.75 15.18
N PHE A 223 1.80 -10.92 14.87
CA PHE A 223 2.49 -10.99 13.57
C PHE A 223 3.34 -12.25 13.40
N LYS A 224 3.92 -12.80 14.47
CA LYS A 224 4.58 -14.11 14.42
C LYS A 224 3.58 -15.22 14.06
N VAL A 225 2.38 -15.23 14.64
CA VAL A 225 1.31 -16.19 14.31
C VAL A 225 0.92 -16.05 12.84
N ILE A 226 0.62 -14.83 12.37
CA ILE A 226 0.27 -14.55 10.98
C ILE A 226 1.35 -15.04 10.02
N LYS A 227 2.59 -14.60 10.22
CA LYS A 227 3.72 -14.97 9.35
C LYS A 227 3.94 -16.47 9.31
N SER A 228 3.93 -17.11 10.47
CA SER A 228 4.19 -18.55 10.57
C SER A 228 3.06 -19.39 9.95
N GLY A 229 1.80 -19.04 10.23
CA GLY A 229 0.66 -19.76 9.68
C GLY A 229 0.56 -19.63 8.16
N PHE A 230 0.64 -18.42 7.64
CA PHE A 230 0.53 -18.17 6.20
C PHE A 230 1.77 -18.63 5.39
N SER A 231 2.93 -18.86 5.99
CA SER A 231 4.10 -19.40 5.29
C SER A 231 3.91 -20.85 4.85
N GLN A 232 3.04 -21.60 5.50
CA GLN A 232 2.80 -23.02 5.23
C GLN A 232 1.29 -23.33 5.04
N ARG A 233 0.60 -22.56 4.17
CA ARG A 233 -0.86 -22.60 3.96
C ARG A 233 -1.46 -23.99 3.74
N ARG A 234 -0.73 -24.94 3.16
CA ARG A 234 -1.20 -26.31 2.92
C ARG A 234 -1.18 -27.20 4.18
N LYS A 235 -0.51 -26.77 5.26
CA LYS A 235 -0.49 -27.48 6.55
C LYS A 235 -1.59 -26.98 7.48
N THR A 236 -1.92 -27.80 8.47
CA THR A 236 -2.76 -27.33 9.58
C THR A 236 -2.02 -26.25 10.38
N MET A 237 -2.79 -25.36 11.01
CA MET A 237 -2.22 -24.28 11.82
C MET A 237 -1.31 -24.82 12.94
N ALA A 238 -1.72 -25.91 13.61
CA ALA A 238 -0.89 -26.56 14.63
C ALA A 238 0.48 -27.00 14.08
N ASN A 239 0.51 -27.60 12.88
CA ASN A 239 1.77 -28.02 12.27
C ASN A 239 2.70 -26.85 11.90
N SER A 240 2.11 -25.78 11.38
CA SER A 240 2.86 -24.58 10.97
C SER A 240 3.45 -23.87 12.18
N LEU A 241 2.63 -23.61 13.20
CA LEU A 241 3.05 -22.88 14.40
C LEU A 241 4.02 -23.70 15.25
N SER A 242 3.77 -25.00 15.47
CA SER A 242 4.70 -25.85 16.21
C SER A 242 6.10 -25.90 15.55
N SER A 243 6.13 -25.99 14.22
CA SER A 243 7.39 -26.05 13.46
C SER A 243 8.20 -24.75 13.50
N LEU A 244 7.51 -23.60 13.52
CA LEU A 244 8.15 -22.29 13.32
C LEU A 244 8.27 -21.45 14.60
N LEU A 245 7.37 -21.67 15.57
CA LEU A 245 7.38 -20.96 16.86
C LEU A 245 7.89 -21.84 18.01
N GLY A 246 8.10 -23.14 17.78
CA GLY A 246 8.56 -24.06 18.82
C GLY A 246 7.50 -24.39 19.89
N VAL A 247 6.24 -24.02 19.68
CA VAL A 247 5.14 -24.31 20.61
C VAL A 247 4.72 -25.78 20.46
N SER A 248 4.51 -26.48 21.58
CA SER A 248 4.08 -27.86 21.53
C SER A 248 2.68 -27.99 20.89
N LYS A 249 2.45 -29.09 20.15
CA LYS A 249 1.13 -29.32 19.56
C LYS A 249 0.04 -29.49 20.61
N GLU A 250 0.38 -30.00 21.78
CA GLU A 250 -0.53 -30.16 22.91
C GLU A 250 -1.07 -28.79 23.36
N ASN A 251 -0.17 -27.83 23.58
CA ASN A 251 -0.56 -26.45 23.92
C ASN A 251 -1.44 -25.83 22.84
N LEU A 252 -1.08 -26.01 21.55
CA LEU A 252 -1.89 -25.48 20.44
C LEU A 252 -3.29 -26.12 20.39
N TYR A 253 -3.39 -27.43 20.65
CA TYR A 253 -4.68 -28.12 20.69
C TYR A 253 -5.54 -27.68 21.89
N ASN A 254 -4.93 -27.38 23.05
CA ASN A 254 -5.64 -26.84 24.20
C ASN A 254 -6.25 -25.46 23.84
N ILE A 255 -5.50 -24.59 23.15
CA ILE A 255 -6.03 -23.29 22.68
C ILE A 255 -7.19 -23.53 21.70
N PHE A 256 -7.06 -24.46 20.74
CA PHE A 256 -8.12 -24.73 19.77
C PHE A 256 -9.39 -25.25 20.45
N ASP A 257 -9.24 -26.15 21.45
CA ASP A 257 -10.37 -26.68 22.21
C ASP A 257 -11.06 -25.56 23.01
N GLU A 258 -10.32 -24.66 23.65
CA GLU A 258 -10.82 -23.49 24.36
C GLU A 258 -11.61 -22.55 23.43
N MET A 259 -11.11 -22.30 22.21
CA MET A 259 -11.76 -21.45 21.21
C MET A 259 -12.87 -22.17 20.42
N GLY A 260 -13.12 -23.44 20.64
CA GLY A 260 -14.08 -24.23 19.87
C GLY A 260 -13.66 -24.45 18.40
N ILE A 261 -12.35 -24.43 18.11
CA ILE A 261 -11.79 -24.57 16.78
C ILE A 261 -11.30 -26.00 16.54
N THR A 262 -11.54 -26.54 15.34
CA THR A 262 -11.08 -27.90 14.99
C THR A 262 -9.55 -28.00 14.94
N ARG A 263 -8.99 -29.12 15.41
CA ARG A 263 -7.52 -29.36 15.41
C ARG A 263 -6.91 -29.45 14.00
N THR A 264 -7.75 -29.56 12.96
CA THR A 264 -7.33 -29.62 11.54
C THR A 264 -7.40 -28.27 10.83
N VAL A 265 -7.78 -27.22 11.53
CA VAL A 265 -7.92 -25.86 10.99
C VAL A 265 -6.65 -25.39 10.29
N ARG A 266 -6.81 -24.65 9.20
CA ARG A 266 -5.73 -23.90 8.55
C ARG A 266 -5.91 -22.42 8.87
N ILE A 267 -4.82 -21.68 8.91
CA ILE A 267 -4.84 -20.26 9.28
C ILE A 267 -5.79 -19.43 8.39
N GLU A 268 -5.87 -19.76 7.12
CA GLU A 268 -6.75 -19.07 6.16
C GLU A 268 -8.25 -19.26 6.40
N GLN A 269 -8.64 -20.10 7.35
CA GLN A 269 -10.03 -20.38 7.73
C GLN A 269 -10.48 -19.59 8.95
N LEU A 270 -9.56 -18.90 9.63
CA LEU A 270 -9.85 -18.11 10.82
C LEU A 270 -10.12 -16.66 10.46
N SER A 271 -11.09 -16.04 11.12
CA SER A 271 -11.30 -14.59 11.03
C SER A 271 -10.17 -13.82 11.70
N ILE A 272 -10.08 -12.52 11.46
CA ILE A 272 -9.04 -11.68 12.06
C ILE A 272 -9.22 -11.60 13.59
N GLU A 273 -10.46 -11.60 14.06
CA GLU A 273 -10.79 -11.59 15.49
C GLU A 273 -10.35 -12.90 16.15
N GLN A 274 -10.61 -14.06 15.51
CA GLN A 274 -10.12 -15.35 15.99
C GLN A 274 -8.59 -15.42 16.01
N LEU A 275 -7.91 -14.81 15.05
CA LEU A 275 -6.45 -14.72 15.04
C LEU A 275 -5.92 -13.82 16.17
N ALA A 276 -6.62 -12.73 16.49
CA ALA A 276 -6.30 -11.87 17.62
C ALA A 276 -6.47 -12.61 18.94
N GLU A 277 -7.64 -13.24 19.16
CA GLU A 277 -7.93 -14.05 20.33
C GLU A 277 -6.90 -15.19 20.53
N PHE A 278 -6.64 -15.94 19.45
CA PHE A 278 -5.60 -16.99 19.46
C PHE A 278 -4.24 -16.46 19.89
N SER A 279 -3.82 -15.31 19.36
CA SER A 279 -2.51 -14.71 19.70
C SER A 279 -2.43 -14.28 21.17
N ASN A 280 -3.55 -13.79 21.74
CA ASN A 280 -3.63 -13.38 23.14
C ASN A 280 -3.52 -14.59 24.08
N ILE A 281 -4.25 -15.69 23.77
CA ILE A 281 -4.14 -16.93 24.56
C ILE A 281 -2.72 -17.51 24.44
N LEU A 282 -2.16 -17.53 23.23
CA LEU A 282 -0.80 -18.02 23.01
C LEU A 282 0.26 -17.26 23.82
N LYS A 283 0.10 -15.93 23.96
CA LYS A 283 0.95 -15.07 24.78
C LYS A 283 1.04 -15.55 26.23
N SER A 284 -0.08 -16.00 26.81
CA SER A 284 -0.10 -16.47 28.20
C SER A 284 0.68 -17.77 28.43
N LEU A 285 1.05 -18.49 27.35
CA LEU A 285 1.77 -19.76 27.37
C LEU A 285 3.26 -19.62 27.01
N MET A 286 3.70 -18.44 26.57
CA MET A 286 5.08 -18.13 26.20
C MET A 286 5.80 -17.34 27.29
#